data_4cee3dab75cc2f5f719f2f4273618c73
#
_entry.id   4cee3dab75cc2f5f719f2f4273618c73
#
_cell.length_a   1.000
_cell.length_b   1.000
_cell.length_c   1.000
_cell.angle_alpha   90.00
_cell.angle_beta   90.00
_cell.angle_gamma   90.00
#
_symmetry.space_group_name_H-M   'P 1'
#
loop_
_entity.id
_entity.type
_entity.pdbx_description
1 polymer ?
#
loop_
_entity_poly.entity_id
_entity_poly.type
_entity_poly.pdbx_seq_one_letter_code
_entity_poly.pdbx_strand_id
1 'polypeptide(L)'
;MNKLKYLLMVMLAVLAFTACEDKDDENKEPKFTDYFSMQVTKCERVGANLKVDFNLKNISGKDLQGVMLNGGSSDRCKDDLGTEYYSSVSLQGGDWKTSVETNLAKGASVSGSFAEQNYDLTNSSKKFNLIFNGRCQTVSFDGRAEVNNIKVVDNRILKNGFDTNDQILEYKVVSCKMVQEDGGLDGMVNRVYLTYQVKNTSSKDISDFLQNFGGHDQVKDNTNEEYNADIAIEGGEFRVSQEVTLKAGETKTFVVKVFGVRENASALSGYVSTARNTYPWADTKARFYDISITK
;
A
#
# COMPACT_ATOMS: atom_id res chain seq x y z
N MET A 1 3.89 -31.62 -19.38
CA MET A 1 4.82 -31.80 -18.26
C MET A 1 5.50 -30.47 -17.99
N ASN A 2 5.06 -29.65 -17.07
CA ASN A 2 5.78 -28.52 -16.46
C ASN A 2 4.82 -27.65 -15.61
N LYS A 3 4.03 -28.27 -14.76
CA LYS A 3 3.18 -27.58 -13.75
C LYS A 3 3.53 -27.92 -12.30
N LEU A 4 4.77 -28.42 -12.04
CA LEU A 4 5.16 -28.90 -10.72
C LEU A 4 6.38 -28.20 -10.13
N LYS A 5 6.70 -26.97 -10.53
CA LYS A 5 7.88 -26.23 -10.03
C LYS A 5 7.58 -24.95 -9.26
N TYR A 6 6.31 -24.60 -9.00
CA TYR A 6 5.96 -23.40 -8.22
C TYR A 6 5.45 -23.71 -6.80
N LEU A 7 5.59 -24.93 -6.32
CA LEU A 7 5.03 -25.33 -5.01
C LEU A 7 6.07 -25.45 -3.90
N LEU A 8 7.26 -24.87 -4.01
CA LEU A 8 8.25 -25.00 -2.91
C LEU A 8 9.14 -23.76 -2.80
N MET A 9 8.56 -22.64 -2.36
CA MET A 9 9.33 -21.55 -1.73
C MET A 9 8.45 -20.75 -0.78
N VAL A 10 7.73 -21.43 0.09
CA VAL A 10 7.34 -20.82 1.37
C VAL A 10 8.56 -20.96 2.26
N MET A 11 9.46 -19.98 2.23
CA MET A 11 10.50 -19.89 3.26
C MET A 11 9.81 -19.61 4.60
N LEU A 12 9.75 -20.63 5.43
CA LEU A 12 9.47 -20.54 6.85
C LEU A 12 10.52 -19.62 7.47
N ALA A 13 10.21 -18.35 7.64
CA ALA A 13 10.98 -17.50 8.54
C ALA A 13 10.57 -17.87 9.96
N VAL A 14 11.10 -18.98 10.45
CA VAL A 14 11.12 -19.26 11.88
C VAL A 14 12.20 -18.36 12.46
N LEU A 15 11.80 -17.20 12.98
CA LEU A 15 12.67 -16.41 13.85
C LEU A 15 12.82 -17.19 15.15
N ALA A 16 13.89 -18.01 15.21
CA ALA A 16 14.38 -18.54 16.47
C ALA A 16 14.98 -17.37 17.25
N PHE A 17 14.26 -16.91 18.25
CA PHE A 17 14.82 -16.03 19.28
C PHE A 17 15.82 -16.88 20.08
N THR A 18 17.12 -16.65 19.88
CA THR A 18 18.13 -17.14 20.80
C THR A 18 18.00 -16.35 22.10
N ALA A 19 17.36 -16.97 23.09
CA ALA A 19 17.41 -16.50 24.46
C ALA A 19 18.85 -16.67 24.97
N CYS A 20 19.57 -15.58 25.17
CA CYS A 20 20.68 -15.59 26.12
C CYS A 20 20.07 -15.73 27.51
N GLU A 21 20.39 -16.84 28.20
CA GLU A 21 20.13 -17.01 29.62
C GLU A 21 21.06 -16.10 30.41
N ASP A 22 20.58 -14.92 30.80
CA ASP A 22 21.11 -14.22 31.96
C ASP A 22 20.22 -14.59 33.16
N LYS A 23 20.82 -15.36 34.08
CA LYS A 23 20.27 -15.61 35.41
C LYS A 23 20.37 -14.30 36.20
N ASP A 24 19.31 -14.01 36.95
CA ASP A 24 19.10 -12.94 37.92
C ASP A 24 18.42 -11.69 37.38
N ASP A 25 17.07 -11.78 37.29
CA ASP A 25 16.20 -10.63 37.49
C ASP A 25 14.79 -11.07 37.88
N GLU A 26 14.48 -11.08 39.18
CA GLU A 26 13.13 -11.36 39.73
C GLU A 26 12.08 -10.27 39.40
N ASN A 27 12.44 -9.26 38.58
CA ASN A 27 11.60 -8.13 38.19
C ASN A 27 11.50 -7.94 36.66
N LYS A 28 11.63 -9.01 35.87
CA LYS A 28 11.51 -8.87 34.42
C LYS A 28 10.06 -8.63 34.03
N GLU A 29 9.78 -7.45 33.45
CA GLU A 29 8.47 -7.16 32.91
C GLU A 29 8.05 -8.24 31.90
N PRO A 30 6.80 -8.78 31.99
CA PRO A 30 6.34 -9.83 31.12
C PRO A 30 6.30 -9.34 29.67
N LYS A 31 6.82 -10.14 28.75
CA LYS A 31 6.85 -9.85 27.32
C LYS A 31 5.76 -10.63 26.58
N PHE A 32 5.30 -10.09 25.47
CA PHE A 32 4.35 -10.78 24.59
C PHE A 32 4.79 -12.20 24.25
N THR A 33 6.07 -12.39 23.96
CA THR A 33 6.69 -13.67 23.59
C THR A 33 6.73 -14.70 24.70
N ASP A 34 6.47 -14.32 25.96
CA ASP A 34 6.40 -15.26 27.08
C ASP A 34 5.06 -16.06 27.07
N TYR A 35 4.06 -15.53 26.41
CA TYR A 35 2.70 -16.09 26.37
C TYR A 35 2.24 -16.48 24.97
N PHE A 36 2.79 -15.82 23.96
CA PHE A 36 2.33 -15.95 22.58
C PHE A 36 3.48 -16.21 21.62
N SER A 37 3.20 -17.06 20.63
CA SER A 37 4.01 -17.15 19.40
C SER A 37 3.19 -16.60 18.25
N MET A 38 3.68 -15.57 17.57
CA MET A 38 3.07 -15.03 16.36
C MET A 38 3.91 -15.42 15.16
N GLN A 39 3.28 -16.10 14.20
CA GLN A 39 3.88 -16.44 12.91
C GLN A 39 3.20 -15.62 11.82
N VAL A 40 3.95 -14.76 11.15
CA VAL A 40 3.48 -14.10 9.93
C VAL A 40 3.48 -15.13 8.80
N THR A 41 2.32 -15.34 8.18
CA THR A 41 2.13 -16.30 7.10
C THR A 41 2.19 -15.64 5.73
N LYS A 42 1.83 -14.36 5.65
CA LYS A 42 1.82 -13.58 4.42
C LYS A 42 1.92 -12.09 4.73
N CYS A 43 2.63 -11.35 3.89
CA CYS A 43 2.62 -9.90 3.89
C CYS A 43 2.58 -9.44 2.44
N GLU A 44 1.48 -8.85 2.03
CA GLU A 44 1.25 -8.49 0.63
C GLU A 44 0.62 -7.11 0.47
N ARG A 45 0.97 -6.46 -0.62
CA ARG A 45 0.26 -5.26 -1.08
C ARG A 45 -1.01 -5.69 -1.81
N VAL A 46 -2.14 -5.11 -1.39
CA VAL A 46 -3.45 -5.32 -2.00
C VAL A 46 -4.05 -3.94 -2.28
N GLY A 47 -3.94 -3.49 -3.52
CA GLY A 47 -4.31 -2.13 -3.88
C GLY A 47 -3.51 -1.09 -3.08
N ALA A 48 -4.21 -0.19 -2.41
CA ALA A 48 -3.64 0.85 -1.56
C ALA A 48 -3.27 0.40 -0.14
N ASN A 49 -3.43 -0.86 0.17
CA ASN A 49 -3.24 -1.36 1.52
C ASN A 49 -2.12 -2.40 1.57
N LEU A 50 -1.46 -2.48 2.71
CA LEU A 50 -0.61 -3.62 3.05
C LEU A 50 -1.41 -4.54 3.96
N LYS A 51 -1.44 -5.84 3.67
CA LYS A 51 -2.07 -6.85 4.50
C LYS A 51 -1.03 -7.82 5.03
N VAL A 52 -1.03 -8.01 6.36
CA VAL A 52 -0.13 -8.93 7.06
C VAL A 52 -0.96 -10.01 7.70
N ASP A 53 -0.96 -11.22 7.12
CA ASP A 53 -1.65 -12.37 7.67
C ASP A 53 -0.77 -13.08 8.70
N PHE A 54 -1.36 -13.52 9.82
CA PHE A 54 -0.64 -14.17 10.90
C PHE A 54 -1.44 -15.32 11.55
N ASN A 55 -0.69 -16.18 12.22
CA ASN A 55 -1.23 -17.12 13.20
C ASN A 55 -0.67 -16.77 14.57
N LEU A 56 -1.56 -16.56 15.54
CA LEU A 56 -1.24 -16.34 16.94
C LEU A 56 -1.52 -17.61 17.74
N LYS A 57 -0.50 -18.14 18.42
CA LYS A 57 -0.59 -19.34 19.25
C LYS A 57 -0.37 -19.00 20.71
N ASN A 58 -1.21 -19.53 21.57
CA ASN A 58 -1.01 -19.52 23.02
C ASN A 58 0.06 -20.56 23.41
N ILE A 59 1.18 -20.11 23.94
CA ILE A 59 2.30 -20.96 24.43
C ILE A 59 2.46 -20.91 25.95
N SER A 60 1.59 -20.20 26.66
CA SER A 60 1.68 -19.96 28.11
C SER A 60 1.44 -21.19 29.00
N GLY A 61 1.00 -22.31 28.41
CA GLY A 61 0.70 -23.53 29.17
C GLY A 61 -0.67 -23.52 29.89
N LYS A 62 -1.47 -22.47 29.81
CA LYS A 62 -2.80 -22.31 30.42
C LYS A 62 -3.78 -21.62 29.45
N ASP A 63 -5.07 -21.67 29.77
CA ASP A 63 -6.09 -20.95 29.01
C ASP A 63 -5.96 -19.45 29.25
N LEU A 64 -6.03 -18.66 28.19
CA LEU A 64 -5.93 -17.21 28.21
C LEU A 64 -7.28 -16.58 27.84
N GLN A 65 -7.74 -15.65 28.68
CA GLN A 65 -8.95 -14.85 28.46
C GLN A 65 -8.60 -13.40 28.26
N GLY A 66 -9.43 -12.70 27.49
CA GLY A 66 -9.25 -11.27 27.22
C GLY A 66 -7.93 -10.98 26.49
N VAL A 67 -7.57 -11.84 25.50
CA VAL A 67 -6.41 -11.61 24.62
C VAL A 67 -6.79 -10.58 23.61
N MET A 68 -6.23 -9.38 23.74
CA MET A 68 -6.48 -8.24 22.85
C MET A 68 -5.25 -7.95 21.99
N LEU A 69 -5.49 -7.69 20.72
CA LEU A 69 -4.53 -7.11 19.78
C LEU A 69 -5.03 -5.73 19.37
N ASN A 70 -4.18 -4.72 19.49
CA ASN A 70 -4.49 -3.34 19.13
C ASN A 70 -3.46 -2.80 18.14
N GLY A 71 -3.89 -2.57 16.89
CA GLY A 71 -3.08 -1.99 15.82
C GLY A 71 -3.11 -0.45 15.78
N GLY A 72 -4.12 0.17 16.43
CA GLY A 72 -4.30 1.62 16.47
C GLY A 72 -3.54 2.33 17.60
N SER A 73 -2.43 1.75 18.11
CA SER A 73 -1.64 2.31 19.19
C SER A 73 -0.85 3.56 18.76
N SER A 74 -0.28 4.28 19.75
CA SER A 74 0.66 5.37 19.51
C SER A 74 1.94 4.91 18.82
N ASP A 75 2.28 3.62 18.99
CA ASP A 75 3.40 2.98 18.28
C ASP A 75 2.93 2.55 16.91
N ARG A 76 3.52 3.14 15.88
CA ARG A 76 3.14 2.90 14.49
C ARG A 76 4.02 1.84 13.86
N CYS A 77 3.39 1.05 12.99
CA CYS A 77 4.13 0.18 12.08
C CYS A 77 5.04 1.00 11.17
N LYS A 78 6.15 0.43 10.74
CA LYS A 78 7.15 1.13 9.90
C LYS A 78 7.60 0.25 8.75
N ASP A 79 7.80 0.85 7.60
CA ASP A 79 8.49 0.19 6.50
C ASP A 79 10.01 0.42 6.54
N ASP A 80 10.74 -0.17 5.61
CA ASP A 80 12.20 -0.01 5.49
C ASP A 80 12.64 1.35 4.92
N LEU A 81 11.69 2.22 4.55
CA LEU A 81 11.92 3.61 4.17
C LEU A 81 11.65 4.57 5.34
N GLY A 82 11.16 4.06 6.47
CA GLY A 82 10.88 4.84 7.67
C GLY A 82 9.48 5.46 7.73
N THR A 83 8.63 5.18 6.75
CA THR A 83 7.24 5.66 6.76
C THR A 83 6.42 4.93 7.81
N GLU A 84 5.60 5.68 8.54
CA GLU A 84 4.79 5.18 9.65
C GLU A 84 3.33 4.99 9.26
N TYR A 85 2.73 3.90 9.76
CA TYR A 85 1.36 3.50 9.42
C TYR A 85 0.56 3.11 10.66
N TYR A 86 -0.75 3.38 10.62
CA TYR A 86 -1.72 2.82 11.56
C TYR A 86 -2.30 1.54 11.01
N SER A 87 -2.42 0.54 11.88
CA SER A 87 -3.00 -0.75 11.53
C SER A 87 -4.43 -0.89 12.00
N SER A 88 -5.26 -1.52 11.20
CA SER A 88 -6.48 -2.19 11.65
C SER A 88 -6.22 -3.68 11.77
N VAL A 89 -6.94 -4.36 12.66
CA VAL A 89 -6.79 -5.79 12.88
C VAL A 89 -8.12 -6.52 12.72
N SER A 90 -8.07 -7.74 12.19
CA SER A 90 -9.21 -8.65 12.05
C SER A 90 -8.80 -10.05 12.48
N LEU A 91 -9.67 -10.79 13.15
CA LEU A 91 -9.49 -12.20 13.48
C LEU A 91 -10.48 -13.05 12.70
N GLN A 92 -10.02 -14.20 12.18
CA GLN A 92 -10.83 -15.20 11.49
C GLN A 92 -11.69 -14.64 10.35
N GLY A 93 -11.23 -13.60 9.67
CA GLY A 93 -11.97 -12.96 8.58
C GLY A 93 -13.18 -12.13 9.00
N GLY A 94 -13.27 -11.75 10.28
CA GLY A 94 -14.29 -10.83 10.80
C GLY A 94 -14.02 -9.37 10.39
N ASP A 95 -14.78 -8.46 10.99
CA ASP A 95 -14.67 -7.02 10.72
C ASP A 95 -13.29 -6.45 11.08
N TRP A 96 -12.85 -5.48 10.29
CA TRP A 96 -11.65 -4.69 10.57
C TRP A 96 -11.92 -3.67 11.69
N LYS A 97 -11.09 -3.71 12.74
CA LYS A 97 -11.19 -2.82 13.91
C LYS A 97 -9.80 -2.33 14.32
N THR A 98 -9.74 -1.26 15.09
CA THR A 98 -8.48 -0.81 15.71
C THR A 98 -7.98 -1.80 16.75
N SER A 99 -8.90 -2.51 17.42
CA SER A 99 -8.57 -3.58 18.35
C SER A 99 -9.57 -4.73 18.25
N VAL A 100 -9.09 -5.94 18.50
CA VAL A 100 -9.90 -7.17 18.56
C VAL A 100 -9.56 -7.93 19.84
N GLU A 101 -10.55 -8.64 20.39
CA GLU A 101 -10.38 -9.46 21.57
C GLU A 101 -10.81 -10.90 21.30
N THR A 102 -10.12 -11.86 21.91
CA THR A 102 -10.42 -13.30 21.80
C THR A 102 -9.98 -14.05 23.06
N ASN A 103 -10.46 -15.27 23.21
CA ASN A 103 -9.97 -16.21 24.22
C ASN A 103 -9.20 -17.33 23.51
N LEU A 104 -8.08 -17.74 24.09
CA LEU A 104 -7.22 -18.79 23.53
C LEU A 104 -7.00 -19.90 24.56
N ALA A 105 -7.57 -21.06 24.33
CA ALA A 105 -7.28 -22.24 25.13
C ALA A 105 -5.77 -22.58 25.09
N LYS A 106 -5.28 -23.32 26.08
CA LYS A 106 -3.90 -23.80 26.11
C LYS A 106 -3.49 -24.46 24.80
N GLY A 107 -2.44 -23.96 24.18
CA GLY A 107 -1.90 -24.48 22.93
C GLY A 107 -2.72 -24.17 21.68
N ALA A 108 -3.88 -23.51 21.82
CA ALA A 108 -4.71 -23.13 20.68
C ALA A 108 -4.10 -22.00 19.87
N SER A 109 -4.51 -21.91 18.61
CA SER A 109 -4.12 -20.85 17.70
C SER A 109 -5.32 -20.15 17.08
N VAL A 110 -5.17 -18.89 16.74
CA VAL A 110 -6.13 -18.10 15.97
C VAL A 110 -5.42 -17.44 14.81
N SER A 111 -6.04 -17.47 13.64
CA SER A 111 -5.58 -16.71 12.47
C SER A 111 -6.15 -15.30 12.49
N GLY A 112 -5.40 -14.37 11.95
CA GLY A 112 -5.82 -12.99 11.81
C GLY A 112 -5.03 -12.26 10.75
N SER A 113 -5.38 -10.99 10.58
CA SER A 113 -4.67 -10.10 9.66
C SER A 113 -4.58 -8.70 10.26
N PHE A 114 -3.47 -8.02 10.03
CA PHE A 114 -3.35 -6.58 10.13
C PHE A 114 -3.47 -5.97 8.75
N ALA A 115 -4.08 -4.79 8.65
CA ALA A 115 -4.12 -4.01 7.42
C ALA A 115 -3.70 -2.58 7.70
N GLU A 116 -2.70 -2.14 6.94
CA GLU A 116 -2.26 -0.75 6.91
C GLU A 116 -3.06 -0.02 5.84
N GLN A 117 -3.91 0.89 6.27
CA GLN A 117 -4.65 1.74 5.34
C GLN A 117 -3.72 2.85 4.83
N ASN A 118 -3.87 3.17 3.54
CA ASN A 118 -3.02 4.17 2.87
C ASN A 118 -1.52 3.83 2.92
N TYR A 119 -1.19 2.55 2.93
CA TYR A 119 0.17 2.12 2.66
C TYR A 119 0.61 2.78 1.37
N ASP A 120 1.62 3.63 1.44
CA ASP A 120 1.93 4.54 0.33
C ASP A 120 2.06 3.76 -0.97
N LEU A 121 1.21 4.12 -1.92
CA LEU A 121 1.07 3.44 -3.19
C LEU A 121 2.30 3.59 -4.07
N THR A 122 3.10 4.62 -3.78
CA THR A 122 4.37 4.90 -4.45
C THR A 122 5.53 4.16 -3.79
N ASN A 123 5.27 3.56 -2.61
CA ASN A 123 6.29 3.00 -1.77
C ASN A 123 6.92 1.75 -2.41
N SER A 124 8.20 1.83 -2.69
CA SER A 124 9.04 0.70 -3.15
C SER A 124 9.57 -0.16 -2.00
N SER A 125 9.06 0.03 -0.79
CA SER A 125 9.42 -0.72 0.40
C SER A 125 9.31 -2.24 0.17
N LYS A 126 10.31 -2.97 0.60
CA LYS A 126 10.39 -4.43 0.48
C LYS A 126 10.30 -5.13 1.82
N LYS A 127 10.35 -4.37 2.91
CA LYS A 127 10.29 -4.87 4.29
C LYS A 127 9.37 -4.02 5.12
N PHE A 128 8.73 -4.65 6.07
CA PHE A 128 7.78 -4.04 6.97
C PHE A 128 8.01 -4.51 8.40
N ASN A 129 7.89 -3.62 9.37
CA ASN A 129 7.91 -3.91 10.79
C ASN A 129 6.49 -3.71 11.34
N LEU A 130 5.87 -4.81 11.71
CA LEU A 130 4.55 -4.81 12.35
C LEU A 130 4.71 -4.50 13.83
N ILE A 131 4.08 -3.43 14.30
CA ILE A 131 4.09 -2.99 15.68
C ILE A 131 2.64 -2.88 16.16
N PHE A 132 2.34 -3.48 17.30
CA PHE A 132 1.02 -3.46 17.89
C PHE A 132 1.09 -3.59 19.41
N ASN A 133 0.02 -3.24 20.14
CA ASN A 133 -0.09 -3.52 21.54
C ASN A 133 -0.87 -4.80 21.77
N GLY A 134 -0.28 -5.69 22.58
CA GLY A 134 -0.92 -6.90 23.06
C GLY A 134 -1.35 -6.73 24.50
N ARG A 135 -2.51 -7.26 24.86
CA ARG A 135 -3.00 -7.33 26.25
C ARG A 135 -3.58 -8.71 26.51
N CYS A 136 -3.43 -9.18 27.73
CA CYS A 136 -4.09 -10.41 28.18
C CYS A 136 -4.47 -10.31 29.65
N GLN A 137 -5.76 -10.44 29.95
CA GLN A 137 -6.28 -10.31 31.31
C GLN A 137 -5.79 -11.42 32.24
N THR A 138 -5.76 -12.68 31.76
CA THR A 138 -5.39 -13.85 32.57
C THR A 138 -3.98 -13.77 33.14
N VAL A 139 -3.05 -13.13 32.43
CA VAL A 139 -1.63 -13.05 32.80
C VAL A 139 -1.20 -11.62 33.15
N SER A 140 -2.16 -10.69 33.22
CA SER A 140 -1.94 -9.27 33.50
C SER A 140 -0.87 -8.66 32.61
N PHE A 141 -0.77 -9.13 31.36
CA PHE A 141 0.14 -8.59 30.35
C PHE A 141 -0.55 -7.41 29.64
N ASP A 142 0.18 -6.31 29.50
CA ASP A 142 -0.18 -5.15 28.66
C ASP A 142 1.12 -4.53 28.14
N GLY A 143 1.39 -4.66 26.86
CA GLY A 143 2.64 -4.17 26.32
C GLY A 143 2.76 -4.24 24.79
N ARG A 144 3.81 -3.60 24.31
CA ARG A 144 4.16 -3.56 22.90
C ARG A 144 4.69 -4.91 22.42
N ALA A 145 4.27 -5.29 21.24
CA ALA A 145 4.79 -6.42 20.49
C ALA A 145 5.27 -5.97 19.11
N GLU A 146 6.29 -6.64 18.59
CA GLU A 146 6.94 -6.24 17.34
C GLU A 146 7.38 -7.47 16.55
N VAL A 147 7.11 -7.45 15.24
CA VAL A 147 7.62 -8.43 14.28
C VAL A 147 8.36 -7.68 13.18
N ASN A 148 9.67 -7.84 13.14
CA ASN A 148 10.56 -7.06 12.29
C ASN A 148 10.93 -7.73 10.98
N ASN A 149 11.30 -6.93 9.99
CA ASN A 149 11.86 -7.37 8.69
C ASN A 149 10.93 -8.31 7.91
N ILE A 150 9.63 -8.17 8.03
CA ILE A 150 8.66 -8.94 7.26
C ILE A 150 8.83 -8.58 5.78
N LYS A 151 9.08 -9.57 4.94
CA LYS A 151 9.20 -9.35 3.48
C LYS A 151 7.84 -9.02 2.89
N VAL A 152 7.76 -7.89 2.21
CA VAL A 152 6.57 -7.47 1.47
C VAL A 152 6.55 -8.16 0.10
N VAL A 153 5.45 -8.83 -0.21
CA VAL A 153 5.18 -9.35 -1.55
C VAL A 153 4.30 -8.36 -2.28
N ASP A 154 4.81 -7.83 -3.35
CA ASP A 154 4.06 -6.92 -4.21
C ASP A 154 3.28 -7.73 -5.24
N ASN A 155 1.99 -7.90 -5.00
CA ASN A 155 1.06 -8.62 -5.89
C ASN A 155 0.23 -7.65 -6.74
N ARG A 156 0.65 -6.39 -6.86
CA ARG A 156 -0.05 -5.46 -7.73
C ARG A 156 -0.07 -5.99 -9.15
N ILE A 157 -1.24 -6.20 -9.67
CA ILE A 157 -1.43 -6.55 -11.08
C ILE A 157 -1.60 -5.24 -11.83
N LEU A 158 -0.47 -4.71 -12.35
CA LEU A 158 -0.51 -3.53 -13.18
C LEU A 158 -0.97 -3.92 -14.58
N LYS A 159 -2.19 -3.61 -14.92
CA LYS A 159 -2.65 -3.74 -16.29
C LYS A 159 -2.25 -2.47 -17.06
N ASN A 160 -1.30 -2.63 -18.00
CA ASN A 160 -0.83 -1.52 -18.84
C ASN A 160 -0.27 -0.30 -18.05
N GLY A 161 0.32 -0.54 -16.87
CA GLY A 161 0.94 0.49 -16.03
C GLY A 161 0.01 1.14 -15.00
N PHE A 162 -1.28 0.80 -15.00
CA PHE A 162 -2.26 1.30 -14.04
C PHE A 162 -2.88 0.18 -13.21
N ASP A 163 -3.16 0.50 -11.93
CA ASP A 163 -4.03 -0.26 -11.04
C ASP A 163 -5.33 0.53 -10.85
N THR A 164 -6.43 -0.02 -11.33
CA THR A 164 -7.75 0.58 -11.22
C THR A 164 -8.81 -0.50 -11.06
N ASN A 165 -9.79 -0.23 -10.20
CA ASN A 165 -10.97 -1.08 -10.02
C ASN A 165 -12.13 -0.69 -10.95
N ASP A 166 -11.90 0.23 -11.88
CA ASP A 166 -12.94 0.66 -12.79
C ASP A 166 -13.31 -0.46 -13.77
N GLN A 167 -14.61 -0.77 -13.87
CA GLN A 167 -15.13 -1.87 -14.68
C GLN A 167 -15.36 -1.48 -16.14
N ILE A 168 -15.45 -0.17 -16.42
CA ILE A 168 -15.80 0.34 -17.74
C ILE A 168 -14.74 1.27 -18.35
N LEU A 169 -13.63 1.48 -17.64
CA LEU A 169 -12.50 2.25 -18.13
C LEU A 169 -11.24 1.39 -18.16
N GLU A 170 -10.55 1.41 -19.27
CA GLU A 170 -9.21 0.84 -19.38
C GLU A 170 -8.17 1.96 -19.50
N TYR A 171 -7.13 1.86 -18.67
CA TYR A 171 -6.00 2.79 -18.66
C TYR A 171 -4.77 2.11 -19.27
N LYS A 172 -3.94 2.90 -19.97
CA LYS A 172 -2.69 2.41 -20.56
C LYS A 172 -1.65 3.51 -20.57
N VAL A 173 -0.50 3.28 -19.94
CA VAL A 173 0.69 4.15 -20.10
C VAL A 173 1.21 4.03 -21.53
N VAL A 174 1.47 5.18 -22.14
CA VAL A 174 2.05 5.29 -23.49
C VAL A 174 3.53 5.66 -23.41
N SER A 175 3.85 6.67 -22.59
CA SER A 175 5.24 7.12 -22.41
C SER A 175 5.39 7.92 -21.12
N CYS A 176 6.62 7.97 -20.60
CA CYS A 176 7.00 8.84 -19.52
C CYS A 176 8.39 9.41 -19.86
N LYS A 177 8.47 10.71 -20.14
CA LYS A 177 9.69 11.35 -20.66
C LYS A 177 10.05 12.57 -19.82
N MET A 178 11.34 12.68 -19.49
CA MET A 178 11.91 13.90 -18.92
C MET A 178 12.40 14.83 -20.05
N VAL A 179 12.04 16.08 -19.94
CA VAL A 179 12.44 17.14 -20.87
C VAL A 179 12.94 18.33 -20.05
N GLN A 180 14.02 18.97 -20.50
CA GLN A 180 14.45 20.26 -19.97
C GLN A 180 13.73 21.39 -20.71
N GLU A 181 13.09 22.26 -19.98
CA GLU A 181 12.37 23.42 -20.50
C GLU A 181 12.86 24.71 -19.84
N ASP A 182 12.70 25.83 -20.54
CA ASP A 182 12.92 27.14 -19.96
C ASP A 182 11.85 27.41 -18.90
N GLY A 183 12.28 27.55 -17.66
CA GLY A 183 11.45 27.88 -16.50
C GLY A 183 11.33 29.41 -16.26
N GLY A 184 11.82 30.23 -17.18
CA GLY A 184 11.85 31.67 -17.05
C GLY A 184 12.90 32.12 -16.03
N LEU A 185 12.47 32.72 -14.92
CA LEU A 185 13.37 33.18 -13.85
C LEU A 185 14.15 32.06 -13.18
N ASP A 186 13.63 30.83 -13.21
CA ASP A 186 14.26 29.63 -12.61
C ASP A 186 15.28 28.96 -13.54
N GLY A 187 15.49 29.51 -14.77
CA GLY A 187 16.36 28.91 -15.77
C GLY A 187 15.83 27.58 -16.33
N MET A 188 16.75 26.69 -16.73
CA MET A 188 16.35 25.37 -17.25
C MET A 188 15.84 24.47 -16.12
N VAL A 189 14.64 23.97 -16.27
CA VAL A 189 13.97 23.11 -15.29
C VAL A 189 13.57 21.78 -15.91
N ASN A 190 13.65 20.70 -15.14
CA ASN A 190 13.18 19.41 -15.59
C ASN A 190 11.65 19.33 -15.47
N ARG A 191 11.02 18.84 -16.53
CA ARG A 191 9.61 18.46 -16.56
C ARG A 191 9.51 17.00 -16.97
N VAL A 192 8.58 16.28 -16.37
CA VAL A 192 8.27 14.92 -16.84
C VAL A 192 6.87 14.90 -17.42
N TYR A 193 6.77 14.38 -18.64
CA TYR A 193 5.51 14.18 -19.33
C TYR A 193 5.13 12.71 -19.29
N LEU A 194 4.10 12.37 -18.49
CA LEU A 194 3.47 11.06 -18.46
C LEU A 194 2.28 11.08 -19.41
N THR A 195 2.37 10.35 -20.51
CA THR A 195 1.29 10.19 -21.48
C THR A 195 0.58 8.86 -21.24
N TYR A 196 -0.73 8.89 -21.13
CA TYR A 196 -1.55 7.70 -20.98
C TYR A 196 -2.87 7.80 -21.73
N GLN A 197 -3.48 6.68 -22.00
CA GLN A 197 -4.76 6.55 -22.68
C GLN A 197 -5.82 6.04 -21.72
N VAL A 198 -7.05 6.55 -21.87
CA VAL A 198 -8.24 6.05 -21.20
C VAL A 198 -9.25 5.66 -22.27
N LYS A 199 -9.70 4.40 -22.22
CA LYS A 199 -10.71 3.86 -23.11
C LYS A 199 -12.01 3.60 -22.35
N ASN A 200 -13.12 4.10 -22.85
CA ASN A 200 -14.45 3.70 -22.41
C ASN A 200 -14.81 2.33 -23.03
N THR A 201 -14.86 1.28 -22.22
CA THR A 201 -15.19 -0.09 -22.67
C THR A 201 -16.67 -0.40 -22.59
N SER A 202 -17.47 0.53 -22.06
CA SER A 202 -18.93 0.37 -21.98
C SER A 202 -19.61 0.66 -23.32
N SER A 203 -20.89 0.29 -23.41
CA SER A 203 -21.73 0.57 -24.57
C SER A 203 -22.43 1.95 -24.51
N LYS A 204 -22.09 2.78 -23.49
CA LYS A 204 -22.69 4.10 -23.27
C LYS A 204 -21.64 5.19 -23.24
N ASP A 205 -22.02 6.38 -23.70
CA ASP A 205 -21.19 7.57 -23.54
C ASP A 205 -21.08 7.96 -22.07
N ILE A 206 -19.90 8.44 -21.68
CA ILE A 206 -19.61 9.06 -20.38
C ILE A 206 -19.41 10.54 -20.65
N SER A 207 -20.40 11.37 -20.30
CA SER A 207 -20.42 12.81 -20.63
C SER A 207 -19.66 13.69 -19.65
N ASP A 208 -19.38 13.18 -18.46
CA ASP A 208 -18.89 13.92 -17.28
C ASP A 208 -17.65 13.26 -16.66
N PHE A 209 -16.77 12.74 -17.52
CA PHE A 209 -15.54 12.11 -17.06
C PHE A 209 -14.51 13.16 -16.65
N LEU A 210 -14.26 13.24 -15.35
CA LEU A 210 -13.29 14.16 -14.75
C LEU A 210 -11.98 13.44 -14.43
N GLN A 211 -10.87 14.08 -14.76
CA GLN A 211 -9.51 13.69 -14.35
C GLN A 211 -8.87 14.85 -13.60
N ASN A 212 -8.33 14.62 -12.40
CA ASN A 212 -7.81 15.68 -11.54
C ASN A 212 -6.46 15.32 -10.92
N PHE A 213 -5.51 16.26 -10.96
CA PHE A 213 -4.18 16.23 -10.35
C PHE A 213 -3.96 17.37 -9.35
N GLY A 214 -5.00 17.92 -8.75
CA GLY A 214 -4.93 19.08 -7.85
C GLY A 214 -4.36 18.83 -6.45
N GLY A 215 -3.82 17.66 -6.15
CA GLY A 215 -3.20 17.34 -4.86
C GLY A 215 -1.67 17.28 -4.93
N HIS A 216 -0.98 17.83 -3.94
CA HIS A 216 0.48 17.80 -3.85
C HIS A 216 1.07 16.39 -3.73
N ASP A 217 0.32 15.46 -3.17
CA ASP A 217 0.73 14.07 -2.88
C ASP A 217 0.42 13.09 -4.01
N GLN A 218 -0.05 13.60 -5.16
CA GLN A 218 -0.56 12.74 -6.23
C GLN A 218 0.54 12.11 -7.10
N VAL A 219 1.72 12.72 -7.18
CA VAL A 219 2.85 12.23 -7.99
C VAL A 219 4.12 12.25 -7.17
N LYS A 220 4.85 11.14 -7.18
CA LYS A 220 6.13 10.98 -6.50
C LYS A 220 7.15 10.31 -7.41
N ASP A 221 8.42 10.54 -7.15
CA ASP A 221 9.50 9.80 -7.80
C ASP A 221 9.93 8.57 -6.98
N ASN A 222 10.89 7.84 -7.50
CA ASN A 222 11.48 6.66 -6.85
C ASN A 222 12.30 6.98 -5.57
N THR A 223 12.50 8.25 -5.23
CA THR A 223 13.11 8.72 -3.97
C THR A 223 12.07 9.23 -2.97
N ASN A 224 10.78 9.07 -3.30
CA ASN A 224 9.62 9.50 -2.51
C ASN A 224 9.44 11.04 -2.43
N GLU A 225 10.08 11.78 -3.33
CA GLU A 225 9.85 13.21 -3.46
C GLU A 225 8.51 13.47 -4.14
N GLU A 226 7.75 14.43 -3.61
CA GLU A 226 6.41 14.80 -4.07
C GLU A 226 6.46 15.95 -5.07
N TYR A 227 5.61 15.89 -6.09
CA TYR A 227 5.57 16.87 -7.18
C TYR A 227 4.17 17.35 -7.47
N ASN A 228 4.07 18.62 -7.85
CA ASN A 228 2.87 19.18 -8.48
C ASN A 228 2.77 18.70 -9.93
N ALA A 229 1.54 18.51 -10.39
CA ALA A 229 1.28 18.15 -11.78
C ALA A 229 0.01 18.81 -12.30
N ASP A 230 0.02 19.07 -13.61
CA ASP A 230 -1.15 19.47 -14.37
C ASP A 230 -1.45 18.41 -15.43
N ILE A 231 -2.70 18.37 -15.89
CA ILE A 231 -3.17 17.45 -16.91
C ILE A 231 -3.73 18.20 -18.11
N ALA A 232 -3.49 17.65 -19.30
CA ALA A 232 -4.12 18.09 -20.55
C ALA A 232 -4.68 16.88 -21.31
N ILE A 233 -5.71 17.10 -22.10
CA ILE A 233 -5.99 16.23 -23.24
C ILE A 233 -4.88 16.48 -24.28
N GLU A 234 -4.43 15.46 -24.98
CA GLU A 234 -3.36 15.59 -25.99
C GLU A 234 -3.63 16.76 -26.96
N GLY A 235 -2.67 17.70 -27.04
CA GLY A 235 -2.77 18.92 -27.83
C GLY A 235 -3.58 20.06 -27.18
N GLY A 236 -4.09 19.87 -25.96
CA GLY A 236 -4.85 20.88 -25.22
C GLY A 236 -3.99 21.65 -24.20
N GLU A 237 -4.64 22.53 -23.45
CA GLU A 237 -4.03 23.30 -22.37
C GLU A 237 -3.88 22.49 -21.09
N PHE A 238 -2.76 22.66 -20.39
CA PHE A 238 -2.52 22.07 -19.08
C PHE A 238 -3.31 22.80 -17.99
N ARG A 239 -4.00 22.04 -17.16
CA ARG A 239 -4.80 22.51 -16.01
C ARG A 239 -4.73 21.47 -14.90
N VAL A 240 -5.10 21.83 -13.69
CA VAL A 240 -5.22 20.88 -12.55
C VAL A 240 -6.26 19.80 -12.79
N SER A 241 -7.25 20.06 -13.64
CA SER A 241 -8.31 19.10 -13.98
C SER A 241 -8.77 19.24 -15.42
N GLN A 242 -9.24 18.12 -15.98
CA GLN A 242 -9.87 18.03 -17.31
C GLN A 242 -11.17 17.26 -17.19
N GLU A 243 -12.25 17.85 -17.72
CA GLU A 243 -13.54 17.19 -17.86
C GLU A 243 -13.82 16.95 -19.35
N VAL A 244 -14.24 15.74 -19.68
CA VAL A 244 -14.42 15.33 -21.07
C VAL A 244 -15.60 14.38 -21.23
N THR A 245 -16.14 14.33 -22.45
CA THR A 245 -17.00 13.23 -22.88
C THR A 245 -16.15 12.13 -23.49
N LEU A 246 -16.33 10.88 -23.02
CA LEU A 246 -15.80 9.66 -23.63
C LEU A 246 -16.95 8.89 -24.27
N LYS A 247 -17.03 8.87 -25.58
CA LYS A 247 -18.04 8.08 -26.28
C LYS A 247 -17.83 6.58 -26.04
N ALA A 248 -18.89 5.79 -26.23
CA ALA A 248 -18.80 4.34 -26.16
C ALA A 248 -17.70 3.81 -27.09
N GLY A 249 -16.78 3.04 -26.52
CA GLY A 249 -15.62 2.50 -27.26
C GLY A 249 -14.49 3.50 -27.57
N GLU A 250 -14.66 4.79 -27.26
CA GLU A 250 -13.66 5.83 -27.55
C GLU A 250 -12.44 5.69 -26.62
N THR A 251 -11.28 6.04 -27.17
CA THR A 251 -10.02 6.20 -26.44
C THR A 251 -9.56 7.64 -26.54
N LYS A 252 -9.27 8.27 -25.39
CA LYS A 252 -8.63 9.59 -25.33
C LYS A 252 -7.25 9.49 -24.72
N THR A 253 -6.33 10.32 -25.23
CA THR A 253 -4.98 10.45 -24.70
C THR A 253 -4.92 11.66 -23.76
N PHE A 254 -4.34 11.44 -22.59
CA PHE A 254 -4.06 12.46 -21.60
C PHE A 254 -2.56 12.59 -21.42
N VAL A 255 -2.12 13.79 -21.12
CA VAL A 255 -0.72 14.11 -20.81
C VAL A 255 -0.67 14.79 -19.45
N VAL A 256 0.12 14.23 -18.55
CA VAL A 256 0.40 14.84 -17.24
C VAL A 256 1.76 15.51 -17.31
N LYS A 257 1.81 16.78 -16.97
CA LYS A 257 3.04 17.56 -16.86
C LYS A 257 3.41 17.66 -15.38
N VAL A 258 4.50 17.00 -14.99
CA VAL A 258 5.03 17.00 -13.62
C VAL A 258 6.14 18.05 -13.53
N PHE A 259 6.07 18.90 -12.50
CA PHE A 259 6.93 20.08 -12.39
C PHE A 259 8.14 19.84 -11.49
N GLY A 260 9.31 20.36 -11.89
CA GLY A 260 10.49 20.43 -11.03
C GLY A 260 11.10 19.08 -10.65
N VAL A 261 10.92 18.06 -11.49
CA VAL A 261 11.40 16.71 -11.20
C VAL A 261 12.91 16.68 -11.11
N ARG A 262 13.44 16.02 -10.08
CA ARG A 262 14.88 15.90 -9.86
C ARG A 262 15.54 15.15 -11.01
N GLU A 263 16.75 15.57 -11.36
CA GLU A 263 17.51 14.95 -12.47
C GLU A 263 17.80 13.46 -12.25
N ASN A 264 17.99 13.04 -11.00
CA ASN A 264 18.24 11.65 -10.63
C ASN A 264 16.98 10.79 -10.52
N ALA A 265 15.77 11.35 -10.67
CA ALA A 265 14.55 10.59 -10.73
C ALA A 265 14.58 9.61 -11.92
N SER A 266 14.23 8.36 -11.69
CA SER A 266 14.24 7.29 -12.68
C SER A 266 12.86 6.67 -12.94
N ALA A 267 11.91 6.91 -12.03
CA ALA A 267 10.55 6.43 -12.17
C ALA A 267 9.56 7.38 -11.48
N LEU A 268 8.32 7.39 -11.94
CA LEU A 268 7.19 8.06 -11.30
C LEU A 268 6.15 7.03 -10.84
N SER A 269 5.56 7.35 -9.71
CA SER A 269 4.38 6.68 -9.18
C SER A 269 3.35 7.71 -8.75
N GLY A 270 2.08 7.34 -8.69
CA GLY A 270 1.06 8.27 -8.25
C GLY A 270 -0.35 7.82 -8.56
N TYR A 271 -1.26 8.76 -8.54
CA TYR A 271 -2.65 8.52 -8.92
C TYR A 271 -3.27 9.73 -9.60
N VAL A 272 -4.23 9.48 -10.45
CA VAL A 272 -5.17 10.48 -10.95
C VAL A 272 -6.51 10.27 -10.25
N SER A 273 -7.04 11.30 -9.61
CA SER A 273 -8.41 11.26 -9.11
C SER A 273 -9.37 11.31 -10.28
N THR A 274 -10.31 10.37 -10.31
CA THR A 274 -11.28 10.24 -11.40
C THR A 274 -12.68 10.30 -10.84
N ALA A 275 -13.56 11.02 -11.48
CA ALA A 275 -14.97 11.05 -11.13
C ALA A 275 -15.84 10.95 -12.38
N ARG A 276 -17.00 10.35 -12.24
CA ARG A 276 -18.08 10.37 -13.22
C ARG A 276 -19.43 10.24 -12.52
N ASN A 277 -20.41 11.00 -12.97
CA ASN A 277 -21.79 10.91 -12.47
C ASN A 277 -22.64 9.97 -13.35
N THR A 278 -22.12 9.54 -14.50
CA THR A 278 -22.75 8.53 -15.35
C THR A 278 -22.68 7.15 -14.72
N TYR A 279 -23.80 6.43 -14.67
CA TYR A 279 -23.86 5.09 -14.07
C TYR A 279 -22.97 4.07 -14.84
N PRO A 280 -22.19 3.23 -14.15
CA PRO A 280 -22.01 3.19 -12.69
C PRO A 280 -21.18 4.39 -12.22
N TRP A 281 -21.68 5.09 -11.19
CA TRP A 281 -20.98 6.22 -10.61
C TRP A 281 -19.63 5.79 -10.04
N ALA A 282 -18.62 6.65 -10.17
CA ALA A 282 -17.34 6.44 -9.56
C ALA A 282 -16.71 7.75 -9.13
N ASP A 283 -16.16 7.73 -7.94
CA ASP A 283 -15.14 8.64 -7.44
C ASP A 283 -13.99 7.76 -6.98
N THR A 284 -13.03 7.56 -7.86
CA THR A 284 -11.97 6.58 -7.69
C THR A 284 -10.61 7.18 -7.99
N LYS A 285 -9.57 6.46 -7.62
CA LYS A 285 -8.19 6.78 -7.98
C LYS A 285 -7.69 5.74 -8.97
N ALA A 286 -7.32 6.17 -10.17
CA ALA A 286 -6.53 5.36 -11.08
C ALA A 286 -5.06 5.55 -10.74
N ARG A 287 -4.39 4.50 -10.28
CA ARG A 287 -3.03 4.53 -9.75
C ARG A 287 -2.04 4.01 -10.77
N PHE A 288 -0.86 4.62 -10.80
CA PHE A 288 0.27 4.16 -11.61
C PHE A 288 1.51 4.02 -10.72
N TYR A 289 2.38 3.05 -11.06
CA TYR A 289 3.51 2.71 -10.21
C TYR A 289 4.76 2.47 -11.02
N ASP A 290 5.89 3.00 -10.52
CA ASP A 290 7.24 2.75 -11.02
C ASP A 290 7.34 2.89 -12.55
N ILE A 291 6.60 3.87 -13.10
CA ILE A 291 6.67 4.15 -14.54
C ILE A 291 8.03 4.73 -14.84
N SER A 292 8.86 3.98 -15.57
CA SER A 292 10.23 4.37 -15.90
C SER A 292 10.25 5.67 -16.71
N ILE A 293 11.08 6.62 -16.25
CA ILE A 293 11.33 7.89 -16.94
C ILE A 293 12.40 7.66 -18.01
N THR A 294 12.07 7.96 -19.25
CA THR A 294 13.07 8.06 -20.33
C THR A 294 13.61 9.49 -20.40
N LYS A 295 14.95 9.63 -20.50
CA LYS A 295 15.66 10.92 -20.64
C LYS A 295 15.94 11.21 -22.08
#